data_d11cab7ea7f9e4991ac334b17c40a5a8
#
_entry.id   d11cab7ea7f9e4991ac334b17c40a5a8
#
_cell.length_a   1.000
_cell.length_b   1.000
_cell.length_c   1.000
_cell.angle_alpha   90.00
_cell.angle_beta   90.00
_cell.angle_gamma   90.00
#
_symmetry.space_group_name_H-M   'P 1'
#
loop_
_entity.id
_entity.type
_entity.pdbx_description
1 polymer ?
#
loop_
_entity_poly.entity_id
_entity_poly.type
_entity_poly.pdbx_seq_one_letter_code
_entity_poly.pdbx_strand_id
1 'polypeptide(L)'
;SPSRGLGDVYKRQLLTAVLTVLGMVFAQPLVTLFADGYDAETAALAASLTRAMFPTVLFTGVAFSFVGILQSMDRFNIPALISTVSNLVIIGYFFFLDDRFGVYGLAAAYLVGWLLQALIQVPTLRRLDFHYHPDFSFRSEGMRKAFSLMGPVMISTWVQPINLTINSKFGSRLYEGAGVSAIEFSTNLYLVIAGVFVLSVTNVIFPKLSRLTGREQEGEFRETLRTTLHGCLFFVLP
;
A
#
# COMPACT_ATOMS: atom_id res chain seq x y z
N SER A 1 -11.10 -22.21 13.18
CA SER A 1 -12.11 -22.61 12.20
C SER A 1 -12.11 -21.58 11.06
N PRO A 2 -12.07 -21.98 9.78
CA PRO A 2 -12.04 -21.07 8.62
C PRO A 2 -13.22 -20.11 8.57
N SER A 3 -14.36 -20.48 9.13
CA SER A 3 -15.58 -19.68 9.20
C SER A 3 -15.46 -18.38 10.05
N ARG A 4 -14.51 -18.31 10.99
CA ARG A 4 -14.34 -17.11 11.84
C ARG A 4 -13.57 -15.96 11.15
N GLY A 5 -12.74 -16.27 10.15
CA GLY A 5 -12.02 -15.23 9.38
C GLY A 5 -12.90 -14.45 8.39
N LEU A 6 -14.05 -14.96 8.07
CA LEU A 6 -14.96 -14.46 7.03
C LEU A 6 -15.78 -13.26 7.47
N GLY A 7 -16.29 -13.24 8.68
CA GLY A 7 -17.00 -12.09 9.22
C GLY A 7 -16.14 -10.82 9.26
N ASP A 8 -14.83 -10.98 9.41
CA ASP A 8 -13.89 -9.88 9.48
C ASP A 8 -13.65 -9.23 8.11
N VAL A 9 -13.80 -9.98 7.01
CA VAL A 9 -13.68 -9.45 5.63
C VAL A 9 -14.82 -8.49 5.30
N TYR A 10 -16.07 -8.83 5.62
CA TYR A 10 -17.22 -7.94 5.36
C TYR A 10 -17.18 -6.64 6.15
N LYS A 11 -16.79 -6.72 7.42
CA LYS A 11 -16.66 -5.53 8.26
C LYS A 11 -15.63 -4.56 7.70
N ARG A 12 -14.49 -5.11 7.23
CA ARG A 12 -13.48 -4.30 6.52
C ARG A 12 -14.03 -3.71 5.24
N GLN A 13 -14.80 -4.49 4.45
CA GLN A 13 -15.40 -4.00 3.21
C GLN A 13 -16.46 -2.92 3.47
N LEU A 14 -17.31 -3.08 4.50
CA LEU A 14 -18.27 -2.04 4.87
C LEU A 14 -17.55 -0.77 5.33
N LEU A 15 -16.52 -0.92 6.17
CA LEU A 15 -15.71 0.22 6.61
C LEU A 15 -15.01 0.91 5.42
N THR A 16 -14.39 0.16 4.53
CA THR A 16 -13.73 0.72 3.34
C THR A 16 -14.73 1.34 2.38
N ALA A 17 -15.95 0.79 2.23
CA ALA A 17 -17.01 1.39 1.43
C ALA A 17 -17.47 2.75 2.01
N VAL A 18 -17.68 2.81 3.32
CA VAL A 18 -18.02 4.07 4.01
C VAL A 18 -16.90 5.09 3.85
N LEU A 19 -15.64 4.70 4.07
CA LEU A 19 -14.48 5.57 3.88
C LEU A 19 -14.34 6.04 2.43
N THR A 20 -14.61 5.17 1.46
CA THR A 20 -14.62 5.52 0.03
C THR A 20 -15.65 6.61 -0.25
N VAL A 21 -16.90 6.43 0.20
CA VAL A 21 -17.97 7.42 0.00
C VAL A 21 -17.63 8.75 0.69
N LEU A 22 -17.17 8.70 1.93
CA LEU A 22 -16.73 9.89 2.65
C LEU A 22 -15.58 10.60 1.93
N GLY A 23 -14.59 9.86 1.46
CA GLY A 23 -13.47 10.43 0.70
C GLY A 23 -13.91 11.06 -0.62
N MET A 24 -14.86 10.45 -1.33
CA MET A 24 -15.45 11.06 -2.56
C MET A 24 -16.19 12.35 -2.25
N VAL A 25 -16.97 12.40 -1.17
CA VAL A 25 -17.72 13.60 -0.76
C VAL A 25 -16.76 14.72 -0.29
N PHE A 26 -15.76 14.35 0.48
CA PHE A 26 -14.78 15.28 1.06
C PHE A 26 -13.53 15.48 0.21
N ALA A 27 -13.51 15.07 -1.06
CA ALA A 27 -12.34 15.16 -1.94
C ALA A 27 -11.78 16.60 -2.04
N GLN A 28 -12.65 17.61 -2.21
CA GLN A 28 -12.24 19.01 -2.29
C GLN A 28 -11.60 19.52 -0.97
N PRO A 29 -12.25 19.38 0.19
CA PRO A 29 -11.62 19.71 1.48
C PRO A 29 -10.29 18.97 1.74
N LEU A 30 -10.19 17.70 1.34
CA LEU A 30 -8.97 16.95 1.49
C LEU A 30 -7.84 17.53 0.64
N VAL A 31 -8.07 17.84 -0.62
CA VAL A 31 -7.07 18.47 -1.49
C VAL A 31 -6.61 19.81 -0.90
N THR A 32 -7.53 20.66 -0.44
CA THR A 32 -7.19 21.92 0.20
C THR A 32 -6.37 21.71 1.49
N LEU A 33 -6.65 20.67 2.25
CA LEU A 33 -5.90 20.36 3.46
C LEU A 33 -4.45 19.90 3.17
N PHE A 34 -4.29 19.04 2.16
CA PHE A 34 -3.01 18.39 1.85
C PHE A 34 -2.13 19.18 0.87
N ALA A 35 -2.72 20.05 0.06
CA ALA A 35 -2.04 20.82 -0.98
C ALA A 35 -2.64 22.21 -1.13
N ASP A 36 -2.60 23.01 -0.05
CA ASP A 36 -3.17 24.34 0.03
C ASP A 36 -2.43 25.40 -0.83
N GLY A 37 -1.31 25.03 -1.44
CA GLY A 37 -0.55 25.87 -2.35
C GLY A 37 -0.93 25.74 -3.82
N TYR A 38 -1.88 24.90 -4.18
CA TYR A 38 -2.35 24.79 -5.55
C TYR A 38 -3.24 25.98 -5.93
N ASP A 39 -3.11 26.41 -7.20
CA ASP A 39 -4.07 27.34 -7.80
C ASP A 39 -5.46 26.70 -7.93
N ALA A 40 -6.49 27.54 -8.20
CA ALA A 40 -7.86 27.07 -8.20
C ALA A 40 -8.15 25.98 -9.27
N GLU A 41 -7.48 26.07 -10.43
CA GLU A 41 -7.64 25.10 -11.52
C GLU A 41 -6.99 23.76 -11.17
N THR A 42 -5.75 23.77 -10.70
CA THR A 42 -5.03 22.57 -10.25
C THR A 42 -5.74 21.91 -9.06
N ALA A 43 -6.23 22.69 -8.11
CA ALA A 43 -6.99 22.16 -6.97
C ALA A 43 -8.30 21.50 -7.39
N ALA A 44 -9.04 22.08 -8.35
CA ALA A 44 -10.25 21.51 -8.89
C ALA A 44 -9.98 20.19 -9.65
N LEU A 45 -8.94 20.17 -10.48
CA LEU A 45 -8.48 18.97 -11.18
C LEU A 45 -8.10 17.87 -10.18
N ALA A 46 -7.24 18.18 -9.20
CA ALA A 46 -6.81 17.25 -8.17
C ALA A 46 -8.00 16.68 -7.37
N ALA A 47 -8.99 17.51 -7.03
CA ALA A 47 -10.19 17.04 -6.33
C ALA A 47 -11.07 16.14 -7.19
N SER A 48 -11.19 16.42 -8.49
CA SER A 48 -11.95 15.57 -9.41
C SER A 48 -11.29 14.20 -9.60
N LEU A 49 -9.96 14.17 -9.76
CA LEU A 49 -9.18 12.92 -9.85
C LEU A 49 -9.20 12.15 -8.53
N THR A 50 -9.03 12.83 -7.40
CA THR A 50 -9.15 12.24 -6.07
C THR A 50 -10.50 11.56 -5.90
N ARG A 51 -11.60 12.25 -6.25
CA ARG A 51 -12.96 11.69 -6.20
C ARG A 51 -13.10 10.47 -7.10
N ALA A 52 -12.58 10.53 -8.33
CA ALA A 52 -12.61 9.40 -9.27
C ALA A 52 -11.80 8.19 -8.76
N MET A 53 -10.70 8.43 -8.05
CA MET A 53 -9.80 7.37 -7.59
C MET A 53 -10.17 6.78 -6.21
N PHE A 54 -11.01 7.42 -5.40
CA PHE A 54 -11.38 6.91 -4.08
C PHE A 54 -11.92 5.46 -4.08
N PRO A 55 -12.67 4.98 -5.09
CA PRO A 55 -13.09 3.59 -5.16
C PRO A 55 -11.93 2.57 -5.14
N THR A 56 -10.69 2.99 -5.45
CA THR A 56 -9.51 2.12 -5.30
C THR A 56 -9.35 1.63 -3.86
N VAL A 57 -9.75 2.42 -2.86
CA VAL A 57 -9.69 2.03 -1.45
C VAL A 57 -10.53 0.78 -1.18
N LEU A 58 -11.72 0.71 -1.78
CA LEU A 58 -12.57 -0.48 -1.67
C LEU A 58 -11.93 -1.69 -2.36
N PHE A 59 -11.45 -1.52 -3.59
CA PHE A 59 -10.82 -2.61 -4.34
C PHE A 59 -9.54 -3.12 -3.68
N THR A 60 -8.72 -2.21 -3.14
CA THR A 60 -7.54 -2.53 -2.35
C THR A 60 -7.92 -3.35 -1.12
N GLY A 61 -8.93 -2.93 -0.37
CA GLY A 61 -9.42 -3.65 0.81
C GLY A 61 -9.86 -5.09 0.46
N VAL A 62 -10.56 -5.27 -0.65
CA VAL A 62 -10.96 -6.59 -1.16
C VAL A 62 -9.74 -7.41 -1.59
N ALA A 63 -8.86 -6.84 -2.43
CA ALA A 63 -7.70 -7.54 -2.96
C ALA A 63 -6.77 -8.04 -1.86
N PHE A 64 -6.42 -7.20 -0.88
CA PHE A 64 -5.57 -7.61 0.24
C PHE A 64 -6.26 -8.55 1.24
N SER A 65 -7.58 -8.50 1.36
CA SER A 65 -8.31 -9.50 2.12
C SER A 65 -8.17 -10.88 1.47
N PHE A 66 -8.28 -10.97 0.15
CA PHE A 66 -8.07 -12.20 -0.60
C PHE A 66 -6.62 -12.70 -0.52
N VAL A 67 -5.64 -11.77 -0.60
CA VAL A 67 -4.22 -12.10 -0.35
C VAL A 67 -4.04 -12.76 1.00
N GLY A 68 -4.58 -12.18 2.07
CA GLY A 68 -4.46 -12.73 3.42
C GLY A 68 -5.08 -14.13 3.53
N ILE A 69 -6.24 -14.36 2.89
CA ILE A 69 -6.88 -15.67 2.87
C ILE A 69 -6.01 -16.69 2.10
N LEU A 70 -5.56 -16.35 0.89
CA LEU A 70 -4.73 -17.24 0.08
C LEU A 70 -3.41 -17.60 0.77
N GLN A 71 -2.75 -16.62 1.38
CA GLN A 71 -1.52 -16.85 2.15
C GLN A 71 -1.75 -17.71 3.38
N SER A 72 -2.88 -17.57 4.08
CA SER A 72 -3.24 -18.43 5.21
C SER A 72 -3.51 -19.90 4.80
N MET A 73 -3.72 -20.14 3.51
CA MET A 73 -3.90 -21.48 2.90
C MET A 73 -2.65 -21.95 2.14
N ASP A 74 -1.48 -21.34 2.43
CA ASP A 74 -0.18 -21.62 1.79
C ASP A 74 -0.18 -21.41 0.25
N ARG A 75 -1.04 -20.50 -0.25
CA ARG A 75 -1.13 -20.15 -1.66
C ARG A 75 -0.50 -18.77 -1.93
N PHE A 76 0.78 -18.74 -2.27
CA PHE A 76 1.56 -17.51 -2.47
C PHE A 76 1.68 -17.09 -3.93
N ASN A 77 1.47 -17.99 -4.90
CA ASN A 77 1.73 -17.71 -6.33
C ASN A 77 0.84 -16.60 -6.89
N ILE A 78 -0.47 -16.64 -6.61
CA ILE A 78 -1.40 -15.61 -7.11
C ILE A 78 -1.19 -14.27 -6.41
N PRO A 79 -1.08 -14.21 -5.06
CA PRO A 79 -0.68 -12.99 -4.37
C PRO A 79 0.60 -12.32 -4.91
N ALA A 80 1.59 -13.10 -5.33
CA ALA A 80 2.82 -12.56 -5.91
C ALA A 80 2.62 -11.88 -7.27
N LEU A 81 1.58 -12.27 -8.03
CA LEU A 81 1.31 -11.76 -9.37
C LEU A 81 0.37 -10.55 -9.42
N ILE A 82 -0.32 -10.20 -8.31
CA ILE A 82 -1.34 -9.15 -8.34
C ILE A 82 -0.80 -7.79 -8.80
N SER A 83 0.39 -7.41 -8.34
CA SER A 83 1.02 -6.14 -8.74
C SER A 83 1.40 -6.11 -10.21
N THR A 84 1.78 -7.26 -10.79
CA THR A 84 2.09 -7.38 -12.22
C THR A 84 0.87 -7.08 -13.07
N VAL A 85 -0.31 -7.56 -12.65
CA VAL A 85 -1.57 -7.31 -13.37
C VAL A 85 -1.89 -5.83 -13.45
N SER A 86 -1.85 -5.11 -12.34
CA SER A 86 -2.12 -3.67 -12.35
C SER A 86 -1.09 -2.88 -13.15
N ASN A 87 0.19 -3.24 -13.05
CA ASN A 87 1.23 -2.59 -13.83
C ASN A 87 1.04 -2.79 -15.34
N LEU A 88 0.64 -3.98 -15.78
CA LEU A 88 0.34 -4.24 -17.19
C LEU A 88 -0.83 -3.39 -17.70
N VAL A 89 -1.86 -3.17 -16.88
CA VAL A 89 -2.98 -2.27 -17.24
C VAL A 89 -2.48 -0.84 -17.42
N ILE A 90 -1.66 -0.33 -16.51
CA ILE A 90 -1.12 1.03 -16.57
C ILE A 90 -0.18 1.20 -17.75
N ILE A 91 0.70 0.23 -17.98
CA ILE A 91 1.60 0.22 -19.16
C ILE A 91 0.79 0.19 -20.44
N GLY A 92 -0.21 -0.70 -20.53
CA GLY A 92 -1.10 -0.77 -21.68
C GLY A 92 -1.86 0.53 -21.92
N TYR A 93 -2.28 1.22 -20.85
CA TYR A 93 -2.91 2.54 -20.95
C TYR A 93 -1.98 3.55 -21.66
N PHE A 94 -0.73 3.67 -21.19
CA PHE A 94 0.24 4.59 -21.79
C PHE A 94 0.56 4.30 -23.24
N PHE A 95 0.58 3.01 -23.65
CA PHE A 95 0.88 2.66 -25.04
C PHE A 95 -0.29 2.85 -26.00
N PHE A 96 -1.53 2.73 -25.52
CA PHE A 96 -2.68 2.65 -26.44
C PHE A 96 -3.75 3.71 -26.23
N LEU A 97 -3.80 4.36 -25.07
CA LEU A 97 -4.97 5.15 -24.67
C LEU A 97 -4.63 6.56 -24.15
N ASP A 98 -3.37 6.85 -23.84
CA ASP A 98 -2.96 8.11 -23.21
C ASP A 98 -3.30 9.33 -24.09
N ASP A 99 -2.99 9.26 -25.39
CA ASP A 99 -3.28 10.34 -26.35
C ASP A 99 -4.76 10.71 -26.44
N ARG A 100 -5.66 9.80 -26.06
CA ARG A 100 -7.12 10.02 -26.18
C ARG A 100 -7.78 10.47 -24.90
N PHE A 101 -7.34 9.95 -23.75
CA PHE A 101 -8.06 10.09 -22.47
C PHE A 101 -7.27 10.86 -21.42
N GLY A 102 -5.97 11.11 -21.61
CA GLY A 102 -5.12 11.88 -20.72
C GLY A 102 -5.22 11.43 -19.26
N VAL A 103 -5.13 12.37 -18.32
CA VAL A 103 -5.05 12.06 -16.89
C VAL A 103 -6.30 11.37 -16.31
N TYR A 104 -7.47 11.60 -16.88
CA TYR A 104 -8.70 10.92 -16.44
C TYR A 104 -8.72 9.45 -16.87
N GLY A 105 -8.22 9.16 -18.05
CA GLY A 105 -8.04 7.78 -18.51
C GLY A 105 -7.02 7.03 -17.66
N LEU A 106 -5.95 7.69 -17.24
CA LEU A 106 -4.98 7.13 -16.30
C LEU A 106 -5.64 6.80 -14.94
N ALA A 107 -6.46 7.70 -14.39
CA ALA A 107 -7.22 7.42 -13.16
C ALA A 107 -8.15 6.20 -13.32
N ALA A 108 -8.81 6.07 -14.48
CA ALA A 108 -9.64 4.91 -14.79
C ALA A 108 -8.77 3.63 -14.93
N ALA A 109 -7.60 3.70 -15.55
CA ALA A 109 -6.67 2.57 -15.64
C ALA A 109 -6.20 2.08 -14.27
N TYR A 110 -5.93 2.99 -13.33
CA TYR A 110 -5.66 2.63 -11.94
C TYR A 110 -6.83 1.89 -11.29
N LEU A 111 -8.06 2.39 -11.44
CA LEU A 111 -9.26 1.71 -10.93
C LEU A 111 -9.40 0.29 -11.49
N VAL A 112 -9.25 0.14 -12.81
CA VAL A 112 -9.31 -1.16 -13.47
C VAL A 112 -8.18 -2.06 -12.98
N GLY A 113 -6.97 -1.54 -12.82
CA GLY A 113 -5.83 -2.28 -12.28
C GLY A 113 -6.11 -2.86 -10.90
N TRP A 114 -6.65 -2.07 -9.98
CA TRP A 114 -7.02 -2.53 -8.63
C TRP A 114 -8.18 -3.51 -8.63
N LEU A 115 -9.19 -3.28 -9.47
CA LEU A 115 -10.28 -4.23 -9.64
C LEU A 115 -9.77 -5.58 -10.15
N LEU A 116 -8.90 -5.59 -11.15
CA LEU A 116 -8.30 -6.82 -11.69
C LEU A 116 -7.43 -7.53 -10.68
N GLN A 117 -6.71 -6.82 -9.80
CA GLN A 117 -5.99 -7.45 -8.67
C GLN A 117 -6.91 -8.25 -7.76
N ALA A 118 -8.13 -7.77 -7.51
CA ALA A 118 -9.11 -8.54 -6.74
C ALA A 118 -9.66 -9.71 -7.56
N LEU A 119 -10.02 -9.49 -8.83
CA LEU A 119 -10.67 -10.47 -9.68
C LEU A 119 -9.78 -11.68 -10.00
N ILE A 120 -8.47 -11.49 -10.22
CA ILE A 120 -7.56 -12.60 -10.56
C ILE A 120 -7.45 -13.64 -9.42
N GLN A 121 -7.75 -13.25 -8.20
CA GLN A 121 -7.71 -14.13 -7.02
C GLN A 121 -8.97 -15.00 -6.89
N VAL A 122 -10.11 -14.58 -7.45
CA VAL A 122 -11.42 -15.23 -7.31
C VAL A 122 -11.42 -16.68 -7.82
N PRO A 123 -10.86 -17.02 -9.00
CA PRO A 123 -10.84 -18.40 -9.47
C PRO A 123 -10.12 -19.37 -8.50
N THR A 124 -9.03 -18.89 -7.88
CA THR A 124 -8.27 -19.71 -6.93
C THR A 124 -9.05 -19.90 -5.63
N LEU A 125 -9.72 -18.86 -5.13
CA LEU A 125 -10.59 -18.96 -3.96
C LEU A 125 -11.76 -19.92 -4.20
N ARG A 126 -12.38 -19.87 -5.37
CA ARG A 126 -13.47 -20.82 -5.75
C ARG A 126 -12.98 -22.27 -5.81
N ARG A 127 -11.77 -22.51 -6.32
CA ARG A 127 -11.18 -23.88 -6.38
C ARG A 127 -10.83 -24.45 -5.00
N LEU A 128 -10.66 -23.58 -4.00
CA LEU A 128 -10.39 -23.98 -2.62
C LEU A 128 -11.68 -24.22 -1.82
N ASP A 129 -12.82 -24.30 -2.50
CA ASP A 129 -14.16 -24.46 -1.90
C ASP A 129 -14.46 -23.44 -0.82
N PHE A 130 -13.92 -22.21 -1.02
CA PHE A 130 -14.07 -21.12 -0.11
C PHE A 130 -15.47 -20.53 -0.24
N HIS A 131 -16.35 -20.89 0.69
CA HIS A 131 -17.70 -20.35 0.77
C HIS A 131 -17.74 -19.13 1.67
N TYR A 132 -18.29 -18.08 1.12
CA TYR A 132 -18.36 -16.77 1.74
C TYR A 132 -19.63 -16.65 2.57
N HIS A 133 -19.54 -16.68 3.90
CA HIS A 133 -20.67 -16.48 4.82
C HIS A 133 -20.53 -15.12 5.56
N PRO A 134 -21.49 -14.20 5.44
CA PRO A 134 -21.46 -12.93 6.16
C PRO A 134 -21.67 -13.14 7.67
N ASP A 135 -20.71 -12.76 8.48
CA ASP A 135 -20.83 -12.70 9.94
C ASP A 135 -20.58 -11.28 10.41
N PHE A 136 -21.63 -10.64 10.94
CA PHE A 136 -21.58 -9.24 11.39
C PHE A 136 -21.22 -9.07 12.87
N SER A 137 -20.78 -10.12 13.57
CA SER A 137 -20.43 -10.04 14.99
C SER A 137 -19.11 -9.28 15.20
N PHE A 138 -19.19 -8.02 15.66
CA PHE A 138 -18.02 -7.17 15.97
C PHE A 138 -17.28 -7.58 17.27
N ARG A 139 -17.83 -8.52 18.05
CA ARG A 139 -17.30 -8.95 19.34
C ARG A 139 -16.58 -10.29 19.31
N SER A 140 -16.16 -10.78 18.15
CA SER A 140 -15.39 -12.01 18.07
C SER A 140 -14.02 -11.84 18.73
N GLU A 141 -13.53 -12.86 19.42
CA GLU A 141 -12.23 -12.87 20.09
C GLU A 141 -11.08 -12.62 19.07
N GLY A 142 -11.23 -13.14 17.84
CA GLY A 142 -10.30 -12.90 16.75
C GLY A 142 -10.23 -11.42 16.35
N MET A 143 -11.36 -10.71 16.31
CA MET A 143 -11.41 -9.29 16.00
C MET A 143 -10.70 -8.47 17.09
N ARG A 144 -10.96 -8.76 18.36
CA ARG A 144 -10.29 -8.09 19.49
C ARG A 144 -8.78 -8.29 19.46
N LYS A 145 -8.32 -9.50 19.16
CA LYS A 145 -6.89 -9.81 18.99
C LYS A 145 -6.29 -9.09 17.80
N ALA A 146 -7.01 -9.05 16.66
CA ALA A 146 -6.57 -8.31 15.46
C ALA A 146 -6.42 -6.82 15.77
N PHE A 147 -7.40 -6.18 16.42
CA PHE A 147 -7.30 -4.77 16.80
C PHE A 147 -6.16 -4.49 17.77
N SER A 148 -5.91 -5.37 18.76
CA SER A 148 -4.79 -5.18 19.69
C SER A 148 -3.42 -5.26 19.00
N LEU A 149 -3.29 -6.07 17.97
CA LEU A 149 -2.06 -6.18 17.18
C LEU A 149 -1.94 -5.05 16.14
N MET A 150 -3.07 -4.55 15.61
CA MET A 150 -3.07 -3.45 14.64
C MET A 150 -2.57 -2.12 15.24
N GLY A 151 -2.88 -1.82 16.50
CA GLY A 151 -2.52 -0.54 17.12
C GLY A 151 -1.02 -0.20 17.00
N PRO A 152 -0.12 -1.02 17.53
CA PRO A 152 1.33 -0.78 17.40
C PRO A 152 1.82 -0.73 15.95
N VAL A 153 1.28 -1.59 15.08
CA VAL A 153 1.63 -1.61 13.65
C VAL A 153 1.16 -0.33 12.96
N MET A 154 -0.04 0.15 13.24
CA MET A 154 -0.54 1.41 12.69
C MET A 154 0.36 2.58 13.08
N ILE A 155 0.76 2.69 14.33
CA ILE A 155 1.66 3.78 14.78
C ILE A 155 2.96 3.76 13.98
N SER A 156 3.58 2.60 13.81
CA SER A 156 4.85 2.49 13.06
C SER A 156 4.71 2.74 11.56
N THR A 157 3.59 2.35 10.95
CA THR A 157 3.37 2.51 9.51
C THR A 157 2.84 3.90 9.13
N TRP A 158 2.25 4.66 10.05
CA TRP A 158 1.71 5.99 9.78
C TRP A 158 2.76 7.09 9.67
N VAL A 159 3.97 6.86 10.16
CA VAL A 159 5.07 7.84 10.07
C VAL A 159 5.35 8.23 8.61
N GLN A 160 5.41 7.27 7.71
CA GLN A 160 5.65 7.51 6.28
C GLN A 160 4.51 8.30 5.60
N PRO A 161 3.22 7.93 5.70
CA PRO A 161 2.12 8.72 5.17
C PRO A 161 2.05 10.15 5.73
N ILE A 162 2.31 10.33 7.02
CA ILE A 162 2.34 11.67 7.63
C ILE A 162 3.47 12.51 7.01
N ASN A 163 4.66 11.95 6.87
CA ASN A 163 5.79 12.63 6.23
C ASN A 163 5.45 13.03 4.78
N LEU A 164 4.89 12.11 3.98
CA LEU A 164 4.45 12.41 2.61
C LEU A 164 3.40 13.53 2.58
N THR A 165 2.45 13.52 3.51
CA THR A 165 1.44 14.58 3.63
C THR A 165 2.07 15.95 3.90
N ILE A 166 3.02 16.01 4.84
CA ILE A 166 3.74 17.24 5.17
C ILE A 166 4.53 17.72 3.94
N ASN A 167 5.25 16.83 3.28
CA ASN A 167 6.02 17.14 2.07
C ASN A 167 5.11 17.64 0.94
N SER A 168 3.96 17.03 0.71
CA SER A 168 2.99 17.46 -0.30
C SER A 168 2.45 18.86 0.02
N LYS A 169 2.13 19.12 1.29
CA LYS A 169 1.62 20.43 1.71
C LYS A 169 2.64 21.55 1.48
N PHE A 170 3.89 21.36 1.86
CA PHE A 170 4.93 22.35 1.61
C PHE A 170 5.34 22.40 0.13
N GLY A 171 5.44 21.25 -0.53
CA GLY A 171 5.75 21.15 -1.96
C GLY A 171 4.74 21.85 -2.85
N SER A 172 3.45 21.84 -2.49
CA SER A 172 2.39 22.51 -3.26
C SER A 172 2.56 24.02 -3.33
N ARG A 173 3.29 24.62 -2.38
CA ARG A 173 3.58 26.08 -2.34
C ARG A 173 4.82 26.46 -3.13
N LEU A 174 5.58 25.49 -3.63
CA LEU A 174 6.82 25.71 -4.38
C LEU A 174 6.57 25.53 -5.87
N TYR A 175 7.10 26.44 -6.67
CA TYR A 175 7.06 26.37 -8.14
C TYR A 175 5.64 26.13 -8.69
N GLU A 176 4.64 26.87 -8.20
CA GLU A 176 3.25 26.75 -8.65
C GLU A 176 2.68 25.31 -8.53
N GLY A 177 3.09 24.57 -7.51
CA GLY A 177 2.66 23.20 -7.27
C GLY A 177 3.60 22.12 -7.84
N ALA A 178 4.52 22.44 -8.74
CA ALA A 178 5.46 21.48 -9.30
C ALA A 178 6.45 20.90 -8.28
N GLY A 179 6.60 21.54 -7.11
CA GLY A 179 7.41 21.04 -6.02
C GLY A 179 6.96 19.69 -5.48
N VAL A 180 5.66 19.37 -5.53
CA VAL A 180 5.14 18.04 -5.14
C VAL A 180 5.72 16.96 -6.03
N SER A 181 5.62 17.15 -7.35
CA SER A 181 6.15 16.19 -8.32
C SER A 181 7.67 16.04 -8.22
N ALA A 182 8.40 17.14 -8.01
CA ALA A 182 9.86 17.08 -7.84
C ALA A 182 10.27 16.27 -6.59
N ILE A 183 9.57 16.46 -5.47
CA ILE A 183 9.81 15.69 -4.23
C ILE A 183 9.46 14.22 -4.46
N GLU A 184 8.35 13.91 -5.15
CA GLU A 184 7.93 12.55 -5.43
C GLU A 184 8.93 11.80 -6.32
N PHE A 185 9.37 12.43 -7.43
CA PHE A 185 10.40 11.85 -8.30
C PHE A 185 11.71 11.60 -7.56
N SER A 186 12.17 12.56 -6.77
CA SER A 186 13.38 12.41 -5.97
C SER A 186 13.25 11.29 -4.93
N THR A 187 12.09 11.18 -4.27
CA THR A 187 11.80 10.11 -3.30
C THR A 187 11.77 8.76 -3.99
N ASN A 188 11.14 8.64 -5.16
CA ASN A 188 11.09 7.40 -5.92
C ASN A 188 12.49 6.96 -6.37
N LEU A 189 13.31 7.89 -6.87
CA LEU A 189 14.70 7.59 -7.25
C LEU A 189 15.53 7.11 -6.05
N TYR A 190 15.42 7.82 -4.93
CA TYR A 190 16.04 7.40 -3.68
C TYR A 190 15.58 6.00 -3.24
N LEU A 191 14.27 5.72 -3.28
CA LEU A 191 13.72 4.42 -2.89
C LEU A 191 14.19 3.28 -3.80
N VAL A 192 14.37 3.53 -5.10
CA VAL A 192 14.95 2.52 -6.01
C VAL A 192 16.38 2.18 -5.59
N ILE A 193 17.21 3.18 -5.36
CA ILE A 193 18.63 2.98 -5.00
C ILE A 193 18.73 2.37 -3.59
N ALA A 194 18.16 3.03 -2.58
CA ALA A 194 18.23 2.57 -1.20
C ALA A 194 17.49 1.24 -0.99
N GLY A 195 16.34 1.05 -1.67
CA GLY A 195 15.54 -0.17 -1.58
C GLY A 195 16.26 -1.39 -2.11
N VAL A 196 16.91 -1.30 -3.27
CA VAL A 196 17.69 -2.42 -3.82
C VAL A 196 18.80 -2.85 -2.85
N PHE A 197 19.56 -1.91 -2.31
CA PHE A 197 20.67 -2.23 -1.40
C PHE A 197 20.18 -2.62 -0.01
N VAL A 198 19.39 -1.77 0.64
CA VAL A 198 18.99 -1.97 2.05
C VAL A 198 18.06 -3.17 2.20
N LEU A 199 17.05 -3.33 1.34
CA LEU A 199 16.12 -4.45 1.43
C LEU A 199 16.80 -5.78 1.08
N SER A 200 17.70 -5.79 0.09
CA SER A 200 18.45 -7.01 -0.25
C SER A 200 19.32 -7.47 0.92
N VAL A 201 20.06 -6.55 1.54
CA VAL A 201 20.87 -6.84 2.72
C VAL A 201 20.00 -7.27 3.90
N THR A 202 18.90 -6.56 4.15
CA THR A 202 17.98 -6.88 5.25
C THR A 202 17.38 -8.27 5.09
N ASN A 203 16.92 -8.65 3.91
CA ASN A 203 16.32 -9.96 3.64
C ASN A 203 17.30 -11.12 3.86
N VAL A 204 18.58 -10.91 3.64
CA VAL A 204 19.63 -11.93 3.86
C VAL A 204 20.09 -11.98 5.31
N ILE A 205 20.28 -10.83 5.92
CA ILE A 205 20.92 -10.72 7.25
C ILE A 205 19.92 -10.88 8.39
N PHE A 206 18.67 -10.44 8.22
CA PHE A 206 17.66 -10.54 9.28
C PHE A 206 17.42 -11.97 9.78
N PRO A 207 17.26 -13.00 8.91
CA PRO A 207 17.15 -14.39 9.36
C PRO A 207 18.41 -14.87 10.11
N LYS A 208 19.60 -14.43 9.70
CA LYS A 208 20.86 -14.77 10.39
C LYS A 208 20.89 -14.14 11.78
N LEU A 209 20.62 -12.84 11.89
CA LEU A 209 20.58 -12.16 13.19
C LEU A 209 19.49 -12.73 14.11
N SER A 210 18.34 -13.08 13.57
CA SER A 210 17.25 -13.69 14.34
C SER A 210 17.63 -15.04 14.95
N ARG A 211 18.49 -15.82 14.29
CA ARG A 211 19.01 -17.08 14.85
C ARG A 211 20.06 -16.89 15.93
N LEU A 212 20.77 -15.77 15.93
CA LEU A 212 21.84 -15.43 16.86
C LEU A 212 21.33 -14.73 18.15
N THR A 213 20.02 -14.65 18.38
CA THR A 213 19.43 -13.97 19.55
C THR A 213 19.60 -14.73 20.88
N GLY A 214 20.30 -15.88 20.90
CA GLY A 214 20.65 -16.61 22.10
C GLY A 214 21.79 -15.93 22.91
N ARG A 215 21.70 -15.98 24.26
CA ARG A 215 22.70 -15.37 25.16
C ARG A 215 24.16 -15.84 24.92
N GLU A 216 24.35 -17.02 24.37
CA GLU A 216 25.68 -17.59 24.12
C GLU A 216 26.34 -17.06 22.83
N GLN A 217 25.60 -16.37 21.97
CA GLN A 217 26.04 -15.90 20.63
C GLN A 217 26.06 -14.37 20.50
N GLU A 218 26.03 -13.64 21.61
CA GLU A 218 25.98 -12.17 21.60
C GLU A 218 27.18 -11.54 20.86
N GLY A 219 28.35 -12.15 20.94
CA GLY A 219 29.56 -11.71 20.23
C GLY A 219 29.39 -11.78 18.71
N GLU A 220 28.94 -12.94 18.21
CA GLU A 220 28.69 -13.14 16.77
C GLU A 220 27.54 -12.26 16.24
N PHE A 221 26.51 -12.06 17.04
CA PHE A 221 25.41 -11.14 16.73
C PHE A 221 25.93 -9.72 16.53
N ARG A 222 26.72 -9.20 17.48
CA ARG A 222 27.28 -7.83 17.41
C ARG A 222 28.22 -7.66 16.22
N GLU A 223 29.07 -8.64 15.94
CA GLU A 223 30.00 -8.60 14.81
C GLU A 223 29.26 -8.64 13.47
N THR A 224 28.27 -9.52 13.33
CA THR A 224 27.42 -9.59 12.13
C THR A 224 26.67 -8.29 11.92
N LEU A 225 26.05 -7.73 12.96
CA LEU A 225 25.33 -6.45 12.90
C LEU A 225 26.28 -5.30 12.51
N ARG A 226 27.45 -5.20 13.17
CA ARG A 226 28.45 -4.16 12.89
C ARG A 226 28.95 -4.22 11.45
N THR A 227 29.32 -5.40 10.97
CA THR A 227 29.82 -5.60 9.59
C THR A 227 28.75 -5.25 8.58
N THR A 228 27.51 -5.64 8.84
CA THR A 228 26.36 -5.32 7.97
C THR A 228 26.11 -3.81 7.92
N LEU A 229 26.09 -3.15 9.08
CA LEU A 229 25.91 -1.69 9.15
C LEU A 229 27.02 -0.95 8.42
N HIS A 230 28.28 -1.35 8.61
CA HIS A 230 29.39 -0.73 7.89
C HIS A 230 29.28 -0.94 6.37
N GLY A 231 28.89 -2.14 5.93
CA GLY A 231 28.64 -2.40 4.51
C GLY A 231 27.52 -1.55 3.94
N CYS A 232 26.38 -1.47 4.63
CA CYS A 232 25.26 -0.63 4.21
C CYS A 232 25.68 0.86 4.14
N LEU A 233 26.37 1.37 5.16
CA LEU A 233 26.85 2.75 5.19
C LEU A 233 27.82 3.04 4.05
N PHE A 234 28.73 2.11 3.76
CA PHE A 234 29.68 2.28 2.65
C PHE A 234 29.02 2.40 1.28
N PHE A 235 27.90 1.69 1.05
CA PHE A 235 27.20 1.74 -0.23
C PHE A 235 26.15 2.84 -0.30
N VAL A 236 25.64 3.33 0.82
CA VAL A 236 24.55 4.33 0.88
C VAL A 236 25.07 5.74 1.12
N LEU A 237 26.19 5.89 1.82
CA LEU A 237 26.88 7.18 1.98
C LEU A 237 27.89 7.35 0.84
N PRO A 238 27.70 8.33 -0.05
CA PRO A 238 28.69 8.64 -1.09
C PRO A 238 29.96 9.26 -0.50
#